data_23f47a7d383cb5ba5ae7cb008e4a2d1b
#
_entry.id   23f47a7d383cb5ba5ae7cb008e4a2d1b
#
_cell.length_a   1.000
_cell.length_b   1.000
_cell.length_c   1.000
_cell.angle_alpha   90.00
_cell.angle_beta   90.00
_cell.angle_gamma   90.00
#
_symmetry.space_group_name_H-M   'P 1'
#
loop_
_entity.id
_entity.type
_entity.pdbx_description
1 polymer ?
#
loop_
_entity_poly.entity_id
_entity_poly.type
_entity_poly.pdbx_seq_one_letter_code
_entity_poly.pdbx_strand_id
1 'polypeptide(L)'
;MAAIDGLPPLRDVIQRHGLDAKKSLGQNFLFDLNLTQKIARTAGPLDGVTVFEVGPGPGGLTRAILSLGAKKVIAVERDSRCLPALAEIADHYPGRLD
;
A
#
# COMPACT_ATOMS: atom_id res chain seq x y z
N MET A 1 -16.33 -4.01 -6.85
CA MET A 1 -15.37 -4.59 -5.91
C MET A 1 -15.32 -3.75 -4.64
N ALA A 2 -15.42 -4.40 -3.50
CA ALA A 2 -15.39 -3.68 -2.23
C ALA A 2 -14.00 -3.15 -1.93
N ALA A 3 -13.94 -1.93 -1.44
CA ALA A 3 -12.69 -1.35 -0.98
C ALA A 3 -12.28 -2.02 0.34
N ILE A 4 -10.98 -2.19 0.56
CA ILE A 4 -10.48 -2.73 1.81
C ILE A 4 -10.31 -1.64 2.88
N ASP A 5 -10.32 -0.39 2.44
CA ASP A 5 -10.24 0.78 3.33
C ASP A 5 -11.01 1.91 2.66
N GLY A 6 -11.14 3.03 3.22
CA GLY A 6 -11.89 4.13 2.64
C GLY A 6 -11.18 4.91 1.54
N LEU A 7 -10.00 4.46 1.14
CA LEU A 7 -9.22 5.15 0.11
C LEU A 7 -9.69 4.78 -1.29
N PRO A 8 -9.39 5.62 -2.31
CA PRO A 8 -9.73 5.31 -3.69
C PRO A 8 -9.08 4.00 -4.16
N PRO A 9 -9.65 3.34 -5.17
CA PRO A 9 -9.00 2.18 -5.76
C PRO A 9 -7.59 2.51 -6.21
N LEU A 10 -6.69 1.55 -6.10
CA LEU A 10 -5.29 1.78 -6.42
C LEU A 10 -5.09 2.23 -7.86
N ARG A 11 -5.89 1.72 -8.79
CA ARG A 11 -5.84 2.15 -10.19
C ARG A 11 -6.05 3.65 -10.33
N ASP A 12 -7.02 4.19 -9.58
CA ASP A 12 -7.32 5.62 -9.64
C ASP A 12 -6.18 6.44 -9.03
N VAL A 13 -5.57 5.94 -7.97
CA VAL A 13 -4.42 6.61 -7.35
C VAL A 13 -3.26 6.68 -8.34
N ILE A 14 -2.98 5.57 -9.00
CA ILE A 14 -1.91 5.50 -9.98
C ILE A 14 -2.15 6.50 -11.11
N GLN A 15 -3.37 6.54 -11.62
CA GLN A 15 -3.71 7.44 -12.72
C GLN A 15 -3.63 8.90 -12.29
N ARG A 16 -4.17 9.22 -11.12
CA ARG A 16 -4.22 10.59 -10.62
C ARG A 16 -2.84 11.16 -10.36
N HIS A 17 -1.92 10.34 -9.89
CA HIS A 17 -0.55 10.78 -9.60
C HIS A 17 0.41 10.58 -10.76
N GLY A 18 -0.08 10.15 -11.92
CA GLY A 18 0.76 9.97 -13.09
C GLY A 18 1.76 8.84 -12.96
N LEU A 19 1.47 7.85 -12.14
CA LEU A 19 2.36 6.72 -11.93
C LEU A 19 2.14 5.69 -13.04
N ASP A 20 3.16 5.47 -13.85
CA ASP A 20 3.04 4.56 -14.98
C ASP A 20 3.43 3.16 -14.56
N ALA A 21 2.46 2.29 -14.47
CA ALA A 21 2.66 0.94 -13.98
C ALA A 21 3.26 -0.01 -15.00
N LYS A 22 3.19 0.32 -16.27
CA LYS A 22 3.59 -0.63 -17.31
C LYS A 22 5.08 -0.92 -17.34
N LYS A 23 5.87 -0.11 -16.66
CA LYS A 23 7.32 -0.26 -16.67
C LYS A 23 7.84 -1.18 -15.59
N SER A 24 6.99 -1.66 -14.71
CA SER A 24 7.43 -2.50 -13.62
C SER A 24 6.74 -3.85 -13.72
N LEU A 25 7.53 -4.88 -13.90
CA LEU A 25 7.00 -6.22 -14.09
C LEU A 25 6.25 -6.73 -12.87
N GLY A 26 6.68 -6.36 -11.69
CA GLY A 26 6.06 -6.86 -10.48
C GLY A 26 4.85 -6.09 -10.03
N GLN A 27 4.66 -4.86 -10.50
CA GLN A 27 3.65 -3.99 -9.93
C GLN A 27 2.23 -4.35 -10.34
N ASN A 28 2.05 -5.05 -11.45
CA ASN A 28 0.72 -5.45 -11.89
C ASN A 28 0.01 -6.31 -10.84
N PHE A 29 0.76 -7.11 -10.11
CA PHE A 29 0.20 -7.95 -9.07
C PHE A 29 -0.33 -7.15 -7.89
N LEU A 30 0.21 -5.96 -7.67
CA LEU A 30 -0.10 -5.16 -6.51
C LEU A 30 -1.24 -4.19 -6.74
N PHE A 31 -1.87 -4.22 -7.92
CA PHE A 31 -3.02 -3.38 -8.23
C PHE A 31 -4.31 -3.95 -7.67
N ASP A 32 -4.36 -5.25 -7.47
CA ASP A 32 -5.54 -5.91 -6.91
C ASP A 32 -5.39 -5.95 -5.39
N LEU A 33 -6.15 -5.10 -4.72
CA LEU A 33 -6.07 -5.02 -3.26
C LEU A 33 -6.55 -6.29 -2.58
N ASN A 34 -7.40 -7.08 -3.23
CA ASN A 34 -7.76 -8.39 -2.69
C ASN A 34 -6.57 -9.32 -2.69
N LEU A 35 -5.76 -9.26 -3.74
CA LEU A 35 -4.55 -10.08 -3.82
C LEU A 35 -3.51 -9.63 -2.80
N THR A 36 -3.29 -8.32 -2.67
CA THR A 36 -2.33 -7.83 -1.69
C THR A 36 -2.75 -8.17 -0.28
N GLN A 37 -4.05 -8.18 -0.01
CA GLN A 37 -4.55 -8.59 1.29
C GLN A 37 -4.30 -10.07 1.56
N LYS A 38 -4.44 -10.93 0.56
CA LYS A 38 -4.07 -12.34 0.68
C LYS A 38 -2.58 -12.49 0.99
N ILE A 39 -1.74 -11.74 0.29
CA ILE A 39 -0.30 -11.78 0.53
C ILE A 39 0.01 -11.37 1.97
N ALA A 40 -0.60 -10.29 2.42
CA ALA A 40 -0.37 -9.81 3.78
C ALA A 40 -0.82 -10.82 4.83
N ARG A 41 -1.93 -11.52 4.58
CA ARG A 41 -2.42 -12.54 5.52
C ARG A 41 -1.48 -13.71 5.67
N THR A 42 -0.69 -14.02 4.65
CA THR A 42 0.25 -15.14 4.75
C THR A 42 1.33 -14.91 5.79
N ALA A 43 1.56 -13.65 6.18
CA ALA A 43 2.51 -13.32 7.23
C ALA A 43 1.98 -13.66 8.64
N GLY A 44 0.70 -14.03 8.75
CA GLY A 44 0.08 -14.30 10.04
C GLY A 44 -0.59 -13.05 10.62
N PRO A 45 -1.00 -13.09 11.88
CA PRO A 45 -1.64 -11.95 12.51
C PRO A 45 -0.72 -10.74 12.56
N LEU A 46 -1.24 -9.58 12.17
CA LEU A 46 -0.46 -8.35 12.12
C LEU A 46 -0.77 -7.38 13.25
N ASP A 47 -1.74 -7.71 14.11
CA ASP A 47 -2.12 -6.85 15.22
C ASP A 47 -0.91 -6.55 16.10
N GLY A 48 -0.62 -5.27 16.33
CA GLY A 48 0.50 -4.87 17.16
C GLY A 48 1.87 -5.03 16.54
N VAL A 49 1.93 -5.42 15.27
CA VAL A 49 3.20 -5.68 14.58
C VAL A 49 3.64 -4.45 13.81
N THR A 50 4.92 -4.14 13.89
CA THR A 50 5.55 -3.14 13.02
C THR A 50 6.16 -3.86 11.83
N VAL A 51 5.81 -3.42 10.63
CA VAL A 51 6.26 -4.04 9.39
C VAL A 51 7.20 -3.09 8.66
N PHE A 52 8.33 -3.62 8.21
CA PHE A 52 9.23 -2.88 7.33
C PHE A 52 8.95 -3.28 5.90
N GLU A 53 8.70 -2.30 5.05
CA GLU A 53 8.38 -2.55 3.64
C GLU A 53 9.35 -1.78 2.76
N VAL A 54 10.02 -2.49 1.84
CA VAL A 54 10.94 -1.90 0.88
C VAL A 54 10.24 -1.82 -0.46
N GLY A 55 10.22 -0.62 -1.05
CA GLY A 55 9.64 -0.41 -2.36
C GLY A 55 8.11 -0.50 -2.39
N PRO A 56 7.40 0.23 -1.50
CA PRO A 56 5.95 0.15 -1.48
C PRO A 56 5.27 0.63 -2.75
N GLY A 57 5.95 1.41 -3.58
CA GLY A 57 5.35 1.99 -4.76
C GLY A 57 4.15 2.85 -4.40
N PRO A 58 3.02 2.72 -5.13
CA PRO A 58 1.81 3.48 -4.80
C PRO A 58 1.06 2.93 -3.59
N GLY A 59 1.54 1.87 -2.96
CA GLY A 59 1.05 1.45 -1.66
C GLY A 59 0.02 0.33 -1.65
N GLY A 60 -0.03 -0.51 -2.68
CA GLY A 60 -1.00 -1.60 -2.71
C GLY A 60 -0.85 -2.56 -1.55
N LEU A 61 0.35 -3.07 -1.32
CA LEU A 61 0.60 -3.97 -0.20
C LEU A 61 0.57 -3.20 1.12
N THR A 62 1.08 -1.96 1.13
CA THR A 62 1.04 -1.11 2.31
C THR A 62 -0.38 -0.98 2.85
N ARG A 63 -1.32 -0.66 1.97
CA ARG A 63 -2.72 -0.50 2.36
C ARG A 63 -3.29 -1.80 2.91
N ALA A 64 -2.94 -2.93 2.29
CA ALA A 64 -3.41 -4.23 2.77
C ALA A 64 -2.88 -4.52 4.18
N ILE A 65 -1.60 -4.28 4.42
CA ILE A 65 -0.98 -4.51 5.72
C ILE A 65 -1.66 -3.63 6.79
N LEU A 66 -1.87 -2.36 6.48
CA LEU A 66 -2.53 -1.46 7.42
C LEU A 66 -3.98 -1.85 7.68
N SER A 67 -4.69 -2.25 6.62
CA SER A 67 -6.09 -2.65 6.76
C SER A 67 -6.27 -3.91 7.60
N LEU A 68 -5.24 -4.74 7.68
CA LEU A 68 -5.27 -5.95 8.50
C LEU A 68 -4.82 -5.70 9.95
N GLY A 69 -4.58 -4.46 10.32
CA GLY A 69 -4.38 -4.11 11.71
C GLY A 69 -2.95 -3.93 12.16
N ALA A 70 -1.98 -3.90 11.24
CA ALA A 70 -0.60 -3.67 11.63
C ALA A 70 -0.49 -2.38 12.46
N LYS A 71 0.32 -2.42 13.49
CA LYS A 71 0.52 -1.26 14.34
C LYS A 71 1.13 -0.11 13.54
N LYS A 72 2.12 -0.43 12.72
CA LYS A 72 2.84 0.57 11.95
C LYS A 72 3.52 -0.09 10.76
N VAL A 73 3.61 0.63 9.65
CA VAL A 73 4.44 0.26 8.51
C VAL A 73 5.52 1.33 8.38
N ILE A 74 6.77 0.88 8.32
CA ILE A 74 7.90 1.74 8.01
C ILE A 74 8.31 1.40 6.59
N ALA A 75 8.08 2.33 5.67
CA ALA A 75 8.25 2.10 4.26
C ALA A 75 9.46 2.86 3.73
N VAL A 76 10.22 2.22 2.86
CA VAL A 76 11.36 2.85 2.20
C VAL A 76 11.11 2.81 0.71
N GLU A 77 10.94 3.98 0.10
CA GLU A 77 10.65 4.10 -1.32
C GLU A 77 11.68 5.00 -1.98
N ARG A 78 12.30 4.50 -3.03
CA ARG A 78 13.31 5.24 -3.78
C ARG A 78 12.72 6.18 -4.81
N ASP A 79 11.51 5.90 -5.29
CA ASP A 79 10.87 6.68 -6.33
C ASP A 79 10.03 7.78 -5.71
N SER A 80 10.54 9.01 -5.77
CA SER A 80 9.87 10.14 -5.16
C SER A 80 8.50 10.43 -5.78
N ARG A 81 8.22 9.92 -6.97
CA ARG A 81 6.91 10.09 -7.59
C ARG A 81 5.81 9.37 -6.82
N CYS A 82 6.17 8.38 -6.02
CA CYS A 82 5.20 7.63 -5.22
C CYS A 82 4.88 8.33 -3.91
N LEU A 83 5.66 9.31 -3.49
CA LEU A 83 5.47 9.93 -2.18
C LEU A 83 4.10 10.59 -2.01
N PRO A 84 3.53 11.29 -3.01
CA PRO A 84 2.19 11.85 -2.81
C PRO A 84 1.13 10.79 -2.57
N ALA A 85 1.22 9.65 -3.26
CA ALA A 85 0.27 8.56 -3.05
C ALA A 85 0.43 7.96 -1.65
N LEU A 86 1.66 7.79 -1.21
CA LEU A 86 1.93 7.27 0.14
C LEU A 86 1.49 8.26 1.21
N ALA A 87 1.59 9.55 0.95
CA ALA A 87 1.13 10.57 1.88
C ALA A 87 -0.39 10.48 2.10
N GLU A 88 -1.15 10.17 1.06
CA GLU A 88 -2.59 9.97 1.20
C GLU A 88 -2.90 8.78 2.10
N ILE A 89 -2.11 7.72 1.98
CA ILE A 89 -2.26 6.56 2.86
C ILE A 89 -1.93 6.94 4.31
N ALA A 90 -0.84 7.69 4.49
CA ALA A 90 -0.45 8.13 5.82
C ALA A 90 -1.53 8.98 6.48
N ASP A 91 -2.18 9.84 5.71
CA ASP A 91 -3.27 10.67 6.22
C ASP A 91 -4.49 9.84 6.63
N HIS A 92 -4.76 8.76 5.89
CA HIS A 92 -5.89 7.89 6.18
C HIS A 92 -5.63 6.98 7.38
N TYR A 93 -4.38 6.65 7.64
CA TYR A 93 -3.96 5.83 8.77
C TYR A 93 -3.00 6.64 9.66
N PRO A 94 -3.50 7.64 10.41
CA PRO A 94 -2.63 8.57 11.13
C PRO A 94 -1.67 7.87 12.09
N GLY A 95 -0.40 8.22 11.99
CA GLY A 95 0.64 7.68 12.85
C GLY A 95 1.04 6.23 12.56
N ARG A 96 0.49 5.62 11.52
CA ARG A 96 0.75 4.20 11.25
C ARG A 96 1.60 3.95 10.01
N LEU A 97 1.82 4.94 9.16
CA LEU A 97 2.74 4.83 8.02
C LEU A 97 3.85 5.86 8.18
N ASP A 98 5.07 5.39 8.13
CA ASP A 98 6.24 6.24 8.30
C ASP A 98 7.19 6.14 7.10
#